data_49228eff6cfb4fdb3f6af1e3ea17d769
#
_entry.id   49228eff6cfb4fdb3f6af1e3ea17d769
#
_cell.length_a   1.000
_cell.length_b   1.000
_cell.length_c   1.000
_cell.angle_alpha   90.00
_cell.angle_beta   90.00
_cell.angle_gamma   90.00
#
_symmetry.space_group_name_H-M   'P 1'
#
loop_
_entity.id
_entity.type
_entity.pdbx_description
1 polymer ?
#
loop_
_entity_poly.entity_id
_entity_poly.type
_entity_poly.pdbx_seq_one_letter_code
_entity_poly.pdbx_strand_id
1 'polypeptide(L)'
;KYLFDTGYSDVYVKNAAAMQLELASLDAVIISHGHNDNTGGLAYFPATKARPKLIAHPGIMDNKRAEGLNISIPVSEDYLKTRFTPVFTKEPYWLDESLVFLGEIPRTNAFENKEAVGELCCGACWQGDYVLDDSALTYCASDGIYIITGCSHAGICNIVEYAKKVTGKKQVK
;
A
#
# COMPACT_ATOMS: atom_id res chain seq x y z
N LYS A 1 -11.36 -7.66 9.50
CA LYS A 1 -10.01 -8.25 9.34
C LYS A 1 -9.37 -7.65 8.10
N TYR A 2 -8.08 -7.30 8.21
CA TYR A 2 -7.34 -6.60 7.15
C TYR A 2 -6.02 -7.30 6.85
N LEU A 3 -5.60 -7.30 5.59
CA LEU A 3 -4.28 -7.72 5.14
C LEU A 3 -3.55 -6.49 4.59
N PHE A 4 -2.33 -6.25 5.05
CA PHE A 4 -1.47 -5.17 4.57
C PHE A 4 -0.30 -5.76 3.80
N ASP A 5 -0.19 -5.40 2.51
CA ASP A 5 0.72 -5.94 1.51
C ASP A 5 0.63 -7.47 1.30
N THR A 6 1.17 -7.97 0.22
CA THR A 6 1.06 -9.38 -0.17
C THR A 6 2.40 -10.05 -0.48
N GLY A 7 3.49 -9.28 -0.46
CA GLY A 7 4.81 -9.78 -0.82
C GLY A 7 4.95 -10.14 -2.31
N TYR A 8 6.03 -10.83 -2.67
CA TYR A 8 6.33 -11.21 -4.05
C TYR A 8 5.47 -12.35 -4.61
N SER A 9 4.96 -13.25 -3.75
CA SER A 9 4.48 -14.55 -4.20
C SER A 9 3.32 -15.09 -3.33
N ASP A 10 3.00 -16.38 -3.50
CA ASP A 10 2.00 -17.09 -2.72
C ASP A 10 2.41 -17.40 -1.26
N VAL A 11 3.57 -16.96 -0.82
CA VAL A 11 4.07 -17.25 0.55
C VAL A 11 3.12 -16.77 1.62
N TYR A 12 2.52 -15.58 1.46
CA TYR A 12 1.53 -15.09 2.42
C TYR A 12 0.28 -15.99 2.52
N VAL A 13 -0.14 -16.62 1.40
CA VAL A 13 -1.27 -17.58 1.39
C VAL A 13 -0.88 -18.84 2.18
N LYS A 14 0.32 -19.36 1.96
CA LYS A 14 0.85 -20.52 2.68
C LYS A 14 1.02 -20.22 4.18
N ASN A 15 1.51 -19.04 4.51
CA ASN A 15 1.65 -18.59 5.90
C ASN A 15 0.28 -18.42 6.57
N ALA A 16 -0.70 -17.82 5.89
CA ALA A 16 -2.05 -17.71 6.40
C ALA A 16 -2.66 -19.08 6.70
N ALA A 17 -2.48 -20.05 5.80
CA ALA A 17 -2.94 -21.43 6.02
C ALA A 17 -2.25 -22.10 7.22
N ALA A 18 -0.93 -21.96 7.34
CA ALA A 18 -0.15 -22.47 8.46
C ALA A 18 -0.56 -21.85 9.81
N MET A 19 -0.93 -20.57 9.80
CA MET A 19 -1.42 -19.82 10.97
C MET A 19 -2.93 -19.97 11.20
N GLN A 20 -3.63 -20.78 10.39
CA GLN A 20 -5.08 -20.97 10.43
C GLN A 20 -5.87 -19.65 10.27
N LEU A 21 -5.37 -18.74 9.46
CA LEU A 21 -6.01 -17.47 9.12
C LEU A 21 -6.79 -17.59 7.81
N GLU A 22 -8.08 -17.29 7.85
CA GLU A 22 -8.94 -17.34 6.66
C GLU A 22 -8.85 -16.04 5.84
N LEU A 23 -8.24 -16.11 4.66
CA LEU A 23 -8.20 -15.00 3.71
C LEU A 23 -9.59 -14.70 3.10
N ALA A 24 -10.48 -15.71 3.05
CA ALA A 24 -11.84 -15.53 2.54
C ALA A 24 -12.72 -14.63 3.41
N SER A 25 -12.32 -14.36 4.65
CA SER A 25 -13.07 -13.53 5.61
C SER A 25 -12.46 -12.13 5.79
N LEU A 26 -11.60 -11.70 4.87
CA LEU A 26 -11.04 -10.36 4.90
C LEU A 26 -12.06 -9.30 4.46
N ASP A 27 -12.12 -8.20 5.19
CA ASP A 27 -12.90 -7.01 4.83
C ASP A 27 -12.18 -6.18 3.77
N ALA A 28 -10.84 -6.09 3.88
CA ALA A 28 -10.00 -5.43 2.89
C ALA A 28 -8.59 -6.00 2.82
N VAL A 29 -7.97 -5.83 1.64
CA VAL A 29 -6.54 -5.90 1.38
C VAL A 29 -6.08 -4.47 1.12
N ILE A 30 -5.01 -4.06 1.78
CA ILE A 30 -4.45 -2.72 1.66
C ILE A 30 -3.04 -2.84 1.09
N ILE A 31 -2.71 -2.03 0.11
CA ILE A 31 -1.40 -2.02 -0.54
C ILE A 31 -0.70 -0.69 -0.24
N SER A 32 0.52 -0.80 0.27
CA SER A 32 1.34 0.36 0.59
C SER A 32 1.75 1.14 -0.67
N HIS A 33 2.25 0.43 -1.69
CA HIS A 33 2.66 1.01 -2.98
C HIS A 33 2.75 -0.06 -4.07
N GLY A 34 2.99 0.36 -5.33
CA GLY A 34 2.87 -0.49 -6.52
C GLY A 34 4.08 -1.35 -6.89
N HIS A 35 5.12 -1.45 -6.07
CA HIS A 35 6.24 -2.33 -6.37
C HIS A 35 5.86 -3.81 -6.22
N ASN A 36 6.47 -4.67 -7.05
CA ASN A 36 6.13 -6.08 -7.13
C ASN A 36 6.47 -6.89 -5.86
N ASP A 37 7.40 -6.41 -5.03
CA ASP A 37 7.72 -7.00 -3.74
C ASP A 37 6.62 -6.81 -2.68
N ASN A 38 5.67 -5.91 -2.92
CA ASN A 38 4.49 -5.70 -2.08
C ASN A 38 3.20 -6.18 -2.77
N THR A 39 3.17 -6.20 -4.10
CA THR A 39 1.96 -6.48 -4.90
C THR A 39 1.97 -7.85 -5.58
N GLY A 40 3.12 -8.53 -5.65
CA GLY A 40 3.28 -9.78 -6.38
C GLY A 40 2.32 -10.88 -5.94
N GLY A 41 2.05 -10.94 -4.65
CA GLY A 41 1.12 -11.88 -4.06
C GLY A 41 -0.34 -11.72 -4.47
N LEU A 42 -0.75 -10.54 -4.98
CA LEU A 42 -2.12 -10.31 -5.45
C LEU A 42 -2.54 -11.32 -6.53
N ALA A 43 -1.60 -11.79 -7.36
CA ALA A 43 -1.84 -12.82 -8.36
C ALA A 43 -2.34 -14.16 -7.76
N TYR A 44 -2.04 -14.41 -6.49
CA TYR A 44 -2.36 -15.65 -5.79
C TYR A 44 -3.53 -15.50 -4.81
N PHE A 45 -4.17 -14.33 -4.75
CA PHE A 45 -5.30 -14.13 -3.86
C PHE A 45 -6.45 -15.06 -4.25
N PRO A 46 -7.00 -15.86 -3.31
CA PRO A 46 -8.04 -16.81 -3.61
C PRO A 46 -9.33 -16.12 -4.08
N ALA A 47 -10.08 -16.78 -4.96
CA ALA A 47 -11.40 -16.31 -5.30
C ALA A 47 -12.34 -16.45 -4.11
N THR A 48 -12.97 -15.37 -3.71
CA THR A 48 -13.91 -15.33 -2.58
C THR A 48 -15.30 -14.88 -3.03
N LYS A 49 -16.35 -15.33 -2.36
CA LYS A 49 -17.72 -14.90 -2.71
C LYS A 49 -17.95 -13.40 -2.46
N ALA A 50 -17.41 -12.90 -1.35
CA ALA A 50 -17.53 -11.52 -0.95
C ALA A 50 -16.22 -10.79 -1.24
N ARG A 51 -15.95 -10.46 -2.52
CA ARG A 51 -14.72 -9.76 -2.92
C ARG A 51 -14.35 -8.64 -1.91
N PRO A 52 -13.24 -8.76 -1.15
CA PRO A 52 -12.84 -7.74 -0.19
C PRO A 52 -12.50 -6.44 -0.92
N LYS A 53 -12.50 -5.31 -0.20
CA LYS A 53 -11.97 -4.07 -0.76
C LYS A 53 -10.48 -4.22 -1.04
N LEU A 54 -10.00 -3.61 -2.13
CA LEU A 54 -8.57 -3.38 -2.37
C LEU A 54 -8.32 -1.88 -2.23
N ILE A 55 -7.72 -1.49 -1.12
CA ILE A 55 -7.46 -0.08 -0.82
C ILE A 55 -6.02 0.24 -1.16
N ALA A 56 -5.81 1.24 -2.00
CA ALA A 56 -4.48 1.66 -2.43
C ALA A 56 -4.51 3.07 -3.04
N HIS A 57 -3.32 3.62 -3.26
CA HIS A 57 -3.15 4.81 -4.09
C HIS A 57 -3.40 4.46 -5.57
N PRO A 58 -4.00 5.34 -6.40
CA PRO A 58 -4.24 5.04 -7.82
C PRO A 58 -2.95 4.77 -8.62
N GLY A 59 -1.81 5.35 -8.24
CA GLY A 59 -0.50 5.13 -8.85
C GLY A 59 0.09 3.73 -8.69
N ILE A 60 -0.55 2.81 -7.95
CA ILE A 60 -0.07 1.41 -7.87
C ILE A 60 -0.10 0.70 -9.22
N MET A 61 -0.94 1.18 -10.16
CA MET A 61 -1.10 0.59 -11.50
C MET A 61 -0.08 1.14 -12.51
N ASP A 62 0.73 2.11 -12.12
CA ASP A 62 1.72 2.71 -13.00
C ASP A 62 2.84 1.73 -13.36
N ASN A 63 3.34 1.80 -14.60
CA ASN A 63 4.46 0.98 -15.02
C ASN A 63 5.76 1.54 -14.43
N LYS A 64 6.48 0.69 -13.69
CA LYS A 64 7.71 1.03 -12.95
C LYS A 64 8.84 0.08 -13.32
N ARG A 65 10.07 0.58 -13.34
CA ARG A 65 11.26 -0.25 -13.52
C ARG A 65 12.43 0.27 -12.67
N ALA A 66 13.32 -0.63 -12.28
CA ALA A 66 14.59 -0.31 -11.65
C ALA A 66 15.70 -1.14 -12.28
N GLU A 67 16.84 -0.53 -12.60
CA GLU A 67 17.99 -1.19 -13.25
C GLU A 67 17.59 -2.00 -14.50
N GLY A 68 16.61 -1.48 -15.26
CA GLY A 68 16.07 -2.14 -16.45
C GLY A 68 15.08 -3.30 -16.18
N LEU A 69 14.86 -3.69 -14.92
CA LEU A 69 13.92 -4.72 -14.52
C LEU A 69 12.53 -4.11 -14.25
N ASN A 70 11.49 -4.82 -14.69
CA ASN A 70 10.12 -4.46 -14.36
C ASN A 70 9.85 -4.73 -12.87
N ILE A 71 9.47 -3.69 -12.14
CA ILE A 71 9.09 -3.77 -10.72
C ILE A 71 7.62 -3.36 -10.49
N SER A 72 6.81 -3.27 -11.55
CA SER A 72 5.39 -2.93 -11.47
C SER A 72 4.57 -4.03 -10.80
N ILE A 73 3.35 -3.69 -10.39
CA ILE A 73 2.31 -4.65 -10.03
C ILE A 73 2.13 -5.69 -11.18
N PRO A 74 2.17 -7.02 -10.89
CA PRO A 74 2.18 -8.03 -11.95
C PRO A 74 0.79 -8.41 -12.49
N VAL A 75 -0.25 -7.75 -12.05
CA VAL A 75 -1.65 -8.04 -12.44
C VAL A 75 -2.31 -6.81 -13.02
N SER A 76 -3.25 -7.01 -13.95
CA SER A 76 -4.02 -5.92 -14.54
C SER A 76 -5.14 -5.44 -13.62
N GLU A 77 -5.63 -4.22 -13.85
CA GLU A 77 -6.79 -3.69 -13.13
C GLU A 77 -8.04 -4.56 -13.34
N ASP A 78 -8.22 -5.12 -14.54
CA ASP A 78 -9.35 -6.03 -14.82
C ASP A 78 -9.23 -7.32 -14.00
N TYR A 79 -8.02 -7.87 -13.85
CA TYR A 79 -7.80 -9.00 -12.94
C TYR A 79 -8.18 -8.62 -11.51
N LEU A 80 -7.73 -7.46 -11.01
CA LEU A 80 -8.06 -6.99 -9.66
C LEU A 80 -9.57 -6.91 -9.44
N LYS A 81 -10.33 -6.41 -10.41
CA LYS A 81 -11.80 -6.33 -10.36
C LYS A 81 -12.48 -7.70 -10.28
N THR A 82 -11.82 -8.79 -10.70
CA THR A 82 -12.35 -10.14 -10.53
C THR A 82 -12.23 -10.66 -9.11
N ARG A 83 -11.29 -10.18 -8.33
CA ARG A 83 -10.94 -10.65 -6.97
C ARG A 83 -11.37 -9.68 -5.88
N PHE A 84 -11.39 -8.39 -6.18
CA PHE A 84 -11.56 -7.31 -5.21
C PHE A 84 -12.64 -6.32 -5.65
N THR A 85 -13.01 -5.46 -4.73
CA THR A 85 -13.71 -4.21 -4.98
C THR A 85 -12.69 -3.07 -4.81
N PRO A 86 -12.09 -2.53 -5.90
CA PRO A 86 -11.04 -1.52 -5.79
C PRO A 86 -11.56 -0.21 -5.19
N VAL A 87 -10.75 0.37 -4.30
CA VAL A 87 -10.92 1.70 -3.69
C VAL A 87 -9.59 2.41 -3.81
N PHE A 88 -9.40 3.12 -4.92
CA PHE A 88 -8.18 3.88 -5.16
C PHE A 88 -8.36 5.32 -4.73
N THR A 89 -7.50 5.81 -3.84
CA THR A 89 -7.59 7.16 -3.28
C THR A 89 -6.23 7.77 -2.99
N LYS A 90 -6.12 9.07 -3.21
CA LYS A 90 -5.01 9.91 -2.76
C LYS A 90 -5.26 10.50 -1.38
N GLU A 91 -6.53 10.59 -0.99
CA GLU A 91 -6.94 11.15 0.28
C GLU A 91 -6.95 10.09 1.38
N PRO A 92 -6.81 10.48 2.65
CA PRO A 92 -6.96 9.56 3.78
C PRO A 92 -8.29 8.82 3.73
N TYR A 93 -8.24 7.50 3.88
CA TYR A 93 -9.41 6.63 3.87
C TYR A 93 -9.53 5.88 5.19
N TRP A 94 -10.57 6.18 5.95
CA TRP A 94 -10.86 5.49 7.20
C TRP A 94 -11.52 4.14 6.93
N LEU A 95 -10.87 3.06 7.36
CA LEU A 95 -11.39 1.69 7.25
C LEU A 95 -12.48 1.44 8.31
N ASP A 96 -12.26 2.01 9.50
CA ASP A 96 -13.17 2.05 10.63
C ASP A 96 -12.84 3.30 11.50
N GLU A 97 -13.43 3.39 12.70
CA GLU A 97 -13.25 4.54 13.61
C GLU A 97 -11.81 4.71 14.12
N SER A 98 -10.97 3.69 13.99
CA SER A 98 -9.62 3.64 14.56
C SER A 98 -8.51 3.43 13.56
N LEU A 99 -8.79 2.99 12.34
CA LEU A 99 -7.79 2.62 11.35
C LEU A 99 -7.95 3.43 10.07
N VAL A 100 -6.90 4.14 9.68
CA VAL A 100 -6.87 4.96 8.47
C VAL A 100 -5.72 4.57 7.54
N PHE A 101 -6.01 4.44 6.24
CA PHE A 101 -5.03 4.45 5.15
C PHE A 101 -4.71 5.90 4.82
N LEU A 102 -3.44 6.29 4.79
CA LEU A 102 -3.06 7.69 4.71
C LEU A 102 -3.23 8.33 3.31
N GLY A 103 -3.31 7.53 2.25
CA GLY A 103 -3.31 8.06 0.88
C GLY A 103 -1.94 8.59 0.46
N GLU A 104 -1.89 9.62 -0.38
CA GLU A 104 -0.64 10.24 -0.84
C GLU A 104 0.00 11.06 0.30
N ILE A 105 1.20 10.64 0.73
CA ILE A 105 1.92 11.26 1.84
C ILE A 105 2.72 12.46 1.32
N PRO A 106 2.51 13.69 1.84
CA PRO A 106 3.27 14.86 1.45
C PRO A 106 4.75 14.76 1.81
N ARG A 107 5.64 15.12 0.88
CA ARG A 107 7.10 15.18 1.07
C ARG A 107 7.47 16.59 1.57
N THR A 108 7.44 16.80 2.88
CA THR A 108 7.54 18.13 3.49
C THR A 108 8.92 18.45 4.04
N ASN A 109 9.75 17.45 4.33
CA ASN A 109 11.11 17.70 4.84
C ASN A 109 12.16 17.73 3.70
N ALA A 110 13.34 18.26 4.04
CA ALA A 110 14.40 18.47 3.07
C ALA A 110 15.42 17.33 2.97
N PHE A 111 15.24 16.22 3.67
CA PHE A 111 16.25 15.14 3.77
C PHE A 111 15.74 13.76 3.36
N GLU A 112 14.43 13.53 3.27
CA GLU A 112 13.86 12.27 2.81
C GLU A 112 13.41 12.35 1.34
N ASN A 113 13.29 11.19 0.66
CA ASN A 113 12.78 11.02 -0.70
C ASN A 113 13.46 11.97 -1.72
N LYS A 114 14.81 12.07 -1.67
CA LYS A 114 15.61 12.96 -2.52
C LYS A 114 16.01 12.35 -3.83
N GLU A 115 16.13 11.04 -3.88
CA GLU A 115 16.55 10.28 -5.04
C GLU A 115 15.38 9.41 -5.54
N ALA A 116 15.29 9.25 -6.85
CA ALA A 116 14.36 8.33 -7.46
C ALA A 116 14.78 6.89 -7.15
N VAL A 117 13.82 6.04 -6.81
CA VAL A 117 14.05 4.62 -6.51
C VAL A 117 14.18 3.80 -7.81
N GLY A 118 13.68 4.34 -8.89
CA GLY A 118 13.68 3.73 -10.21
C GLY A 118 13.12 4.71 -11.22
N GLU A 119 12.40 4.20 -12.20
CA GLU A 119 11.78 4.99 -13.25
C GLU A 119 10.30 4.66 -13.40
N LEU A 120 9.50 5.69 -13.58
CA LEU A 120 8.06 5.66 -13.84
C LEU A 120 7.79 5.93 -15.31
N CYS A 121 6.93 5.13 -15.93
CA CYS A 121 6.49 5.34 -17.32
C CYS A 121 5.48 6.49 -17.42
N CYS A 122 5.81 7.53 -18.18
CA CYS A 122 4.94 8.64 -18.49
C CYS A 122 4.56 8.64 -19.99
N GLY A 123 3.78 7.65 -20.40
CA GLY A 123 3.40 7.46 -21.79
C GLY A 123 4.57 6.96 -22.64
N ALA A 124 5.20 7.84 -23.43
CA ALA A 124 6.30 7.49 -24.34
C ALA A 124 7.70 7.59 -23.71
N CYS A 125 7.83 8.06 -22.47
CA CYS A 125 9.11 8.27 -21.79
C CYS A 125 9.13 7.71 -20.38
N TRP A 126 10.34 7.61 -19.83
CA TRP A 126 10.58 7.22 -18.45
C TRP A 126 11.16 8.42 -17.69
N GLN A 127 10.71 8.62 -16.47
CA GLN A 127 11.21 9.65 -15.56
C GLN A 127 11.51 9.04 -14.20
N GLY A 128 12.28 9.74 -13.37
CA GLY A 128 12.56 9.26 -12.02
C GLY A 128 11.30 8.99 -11.21
N ASP A 129 11.21 7.79 -10.62
CA ASP A 129 10.11 7.40 -9.74
C ASP A 129 10.43 7.75 -8.29
N TYR A 130 9.72 8.72 -7.74
CA TYR A 130 9.78 9.11 -6.33
C TYR A 130 8.73 8.36 -5.48
N VAL A 131 8.09 7.35 -6.06
CA VAL A 131 7.10 6.48 -5.41
C VAL A 131 6.02 7.30 -4.68
N LEU A 132 5.36 8.20 -5.43
CA LEU A 132 4.31 9.06 -4.87
C LEU A 132 3.10 8.27 -4.38
N ASP A 133 2.96 7.04 -4.83
CA ASP A 133 1.95 6.08 -4.42
C ASP A 133 2.26 5.39 -3.07
N ASP A 134 3.43 5.66 -2.45
CA ASP A 134 3.76 5.10 -1.13
C ASP A 134 2.86 5.68 -0.04
N SER A 135 2.30 4.77 0.75
CA SER A 135 1.35 5.06 1.81
C SER A 135 1.57 4.16 3.04
N ALA A 136 0.81 4.42 4.09
CA ALA A 136 0.87 3.68 5.34
C ALA A 136 -0.51 3.54 5.98
N LEU A 137 -0.64 2.62 6.93
CA LEU A 137 -1.77 2.54 7.84
C LEU A 137 -1.44 3.22 9.16
N THR A 138 -2.43 3.85 9.76
CA THR A 138 -2.32 4.40 11.11
C THR A 138 -3.48 3.91 11.96
N TYR A 139 -3.14 3.25 13.07
CA TYR A 139 -4.10 2.82 14.07
C TYR A 139 -4.14 3.81 15.24
N CYS A 140 -5.33 4.28 15.57
CA CYS A 140 -5.61 5.25 16.64
C CYS A 140 -6.00 4.52 17.93
N ALA A 141 -5.07 4.34 18.85
CA ALA A 141 -5.34 3.80 20.18
C ALA A 141 -5.65 4.93 21.20
N SER A 142 -6.07 4.55 22.40
CA SER A 142 -6.33 5.51 23.49
C SER A 142 -5.05 6.25 23.94
N ASP A 143 -3.89 5.61 23.84
CA ASP A 143 -2.59 6.08 24.31
C ASP A 143 -1.70 6.70 23.22
N GLY A 144 -2.17 6.75 21.95
CA GLY A 144 -1.43 7.31 20.82
C GLY A 144 -1.79 6.68 19.49
N ILE A 145 -0.90 6.81 18.50
CA ILE A 145 -1.01 6.17 17.19
C ILE A 145 0.09 5.14 16.98
N TYR A 146 -0.26 4.07 16.28
CA TYR A 146 0.65 3.06 15.78
C TYR A 146 0.65 3.15 14.26
N ILE A 147 1.84 3.21 13.65
CA ILE A 147 1.99 3.37 12.21
C ILE A 147 2.56 2.08 11.64
N ILE A 148 1.91 1.54 10.60
CA ILE A 148 2.30 0.33 9.90
C ILE A 148 2.67 0.76 8.47
N THR A 149 3.91 0.51 8.08
CA THR A 149 4.45 0.89 6.77
C THR A 149 4.84 -0.33 5.95
N GLY A 150 4.89 -0.17 4.64
CA GLY A 150 5.66 -1.02 3.74
C GLY A 150 7.12 -0.55 3.69
N CYS A 151 7.63 -0.23 2.49
CA CYS A 151 9.02 0.19 2.29
C CYS A 151 9.33 1.61 2.78
N SER A 152 8.31 2.43 3.06
CA SER A 152 8.46 3.82 3.55
C SER A 152 9.22 4.74 2.58
N HIS A 153 8.98 4.61 1.26
CA HIS A 153 9.59 5.45 0.23
C HIS A 153 9.28 6.94 0.39
N ALA A 154 8.13 7.26 0.98
CA ALA A 154 7.76 8.64 1.32
C ALA A 154 8.71 9.28 2.34
N GLY A 155 9.44 8.45 3.09
CA GLY A 155 10.25 8.84 4.24
C GLY A 155 9.50 8.70 5.55
N ILE A 156 10.13 8.10 6.55
CA ILE A 156 9.46 7.79 7.82
C ILE A 156 9.04 9.04 8.59
N CYS A 157 9.81 10.13 8.51
CA CYS A 157 9.45 11.39 9.16
C CYS A 157 8.24 12.04 8.47
N ASN A 158 8.19 12.02 7.13
CA ASN A 158 7.01 12.48 6.37
C ASN A 158 5.76 11.66 6.73
N ILE A 159 5.89 10.33 6.82
CA ILE A 159 4.79 9.43 7.22
C ILE A 159 4.29 9.79 8.61
N VAL A 160 5.20 9.91 9.60
CA VAL A 160 4.87 10.20 10.99
C VAL A 160 4.17 11.55 11.13
N GLU A 161 4.71 12.60 10.53
CA GLU A 161 4.12 13.93 10.61
C GLU A 161 2.74 13.99 9.91
N TYR A 162 2.58 13.29 8.79
CA TYR A 162 1.30 13.24 8.11
C TYR A 162 0.27 12.42 8.90
N ALA A 163 0.67 11.28 9.49
CA ALA A 163 -0.19 10.48 10.36
C ALA A 163 -0.70 11.29 11.56
N LYS A 164 0.16 12.07 12.22
CA LYS A 164 -0.24 12.99 13.30
C LYS A 164 -1.24 14.03 12.82
N LYS A 165 -1.02 14.61 11.64
CA LYS A 165 -1.92 15.60 11.04
C LYS A 165 -3.30 15.02 10.74
N VAL A 166 -3.35 13.83 10.12
CA VAL A 166 -4.60 13.16 9.74
C VAL A 166 -5.41 12.74 10.96
N THR A 167 -4.75 12.22 11.99
CA THR A 167 -5.41 11.69 13.19
C THR A 167 -5.65 12.73 14.29
N GLY A 168 -5.00 13.89 14.22
CA GLY A 168 -5.01 14.89 15.29
C GLY A 168 -4.26 14.47 16.54
N LYS A 169 -3.63 13.30 16.57
CA LYS A 169 -2.88 12.76 17.72
C LYS A 169 -1.40 13.10 17.60
N LYS A 170 -0.76 13.42 18.75
CA LYS A 170 0.65 13.84 18.78
C LYS A 170 1.61 12.71 19.13
N GLN A 171 1.15 11.71 19.91
CA GLN A 171 2.00 10.66 20.42
C GLN A 171 2.01 9.45 19.47
N VAL A 172 3.21 9.05 19.05
CA VAL A 172 3.47 7.81 18.29
C VAL A 172 4.05 6.77 19.26
N LYS A 173 3.66 5.52 19.10
CA LYS A 173 4.04 4.39 19.95
C LYS A 173 4.94 3.41 19.19
#